data_dadae62d632d49ebd286c042d5c63f36
#
_entry.id   dadae62d632d49ebd286c042d5c63f36
#
_cell.length_a   1.000
_cell.length_b   1.000
_cell.length_c   1.000
_cell.angle_alpha   90.00
_cell.angle_beta   90.00
_cell.angle_gamma   90.00
#
_symmetry.space_group_name_H-M   'P 1'
#
loop_
_entity.id
_entity.type
_entity.pdbx_description
1 polymer ?
#
loop_
_entity_poly.entity_id
_entity_poly.type
_entity_poly.pdbx_seq_one_letter_code
_entity_poly.pdbx_strand_id
1 'polypeptide(L)'
;IASCLVGSEMCIRDRPMNLFDLNLTLPISDPTWVFFLVLIIILFAPMILGRLHIPHIIGMILAGVLIGEHGFHVLDRDSSFELFGKVGLYYIMFLAGLEMDMEDFKKNRTKSFVFGWLTFLIPMVLGIWSSMSMLGYGFLTAVLLASMYASHTLIAYPIISRYGLSRLRSVNITIGGTAVTVTLALIILAVIGGMFKGTVDGWFWVFLVAKVAFLGFLIVFFFPRIGRWFFRKYDDSVMQFVFVLAMVFLGGGLMEFVGMEGILGAFLAGLVLNRLIPHVSPLMNRLEFVGNALFIPYFLIGVGMIIDVRSLFTGGEALKVAIVMTVVATFSKWLAAWITQKIYRMQSNERSMIFGLSNAQAAATLAAVLIGHEIIMENGERLLNDDVLNGTVVMILFTCVISSLVTERSARRFALDENVQAEEEAKKVNTEQILIPVANPETIEDLINLALVIKDAKQKNALVALNVINDNNSSEKKEQQGKRNLEKAAMIAAAADVPVTMVSRYDLNIASGIIHTIKEYEATDIVIGLHRKANIVDSFFGHLAESLLKGTHREVMIAKFLMPVNTLRRICLLYTS
;
A
#
# COMPACT_ATOMS: atom_id res chain seq x y z
N ILE A 1 -15.29 -72.24 11.60
CA ILE A 1 -15.53 -70.79 11.63
C ILE A 1 -14.21 -70.11 12.00
N ALA A 2 -13.28 -70.11 11.08
CA ALA A 2 -12.04 -69.40 11.16
C ALA A 2 -11.52 -69.23 9.75
N SER A 3 -11.88 -68.18 9.10
CA SER A 3 -11.20 -67.71 7.89
C SER A 3 -11.79 -66.35 7.54
N CYS A 4 -10.98 -65.35 7.66
CA CYS A 4 -11.06 -64.03 6.99
C CYS A 4 -10.37 -62.97 7.85
N LEU A 5 -9.04 -63.07 7.96
CA LEU A 5 -8.18 -61.95 8.35
C LEU A 5 -6.78 -62.22 7.77
N VAL A 6 -6.67 -62.13 6.45
CA VAL A 6 -5.36 -62.13 5.78
C VAL A 6 -5.37 -60.98 4.76
N GLY A 7 -4.50 -60.04 4.97
CA GLY A 7 -3.80 -59.34 3.91
C GLY A 7 -4.38 -58.00 3.47
N SER A 8 -4.18 -56.96 4.24
CA SER A 8 -3.76 -55.71 3.61
C SER A 8 -2.25 -55.59 3.76
N GLU A 9 -1.53 -56.33 2.92
CA GLU A 9 -0.11 -56.01 2.71
C GLU A 9 -0.04 -54.64 2.06
N MET A 10 0.32 -53.70 2.92
CA MET A 10 0.79 -52.41 2.47
C MET A 10 2.14 -52.63 1.82
N CYS A 11 2.14 -52.87 0.49
CA CYS A 11 3.38 -52.86 -0.27
C CYS A 11 4.00 -51.47 -0.19
N ILE A 12 4.78 -51.24 0.82
CA ILE A 12 5.83 -50.20 0.80
C ILE A 12 6.81 -50.70 -0.26
N ARG A 13 6.60 -50.27 -1.47
CA ARG A 13 7.55 -50.46 -2.57
C ARG A 13 8.74 -49.56 -2.22
N ASP A 14 9.78 -50.15 -1.67
CA ASP A 14 11.12 -49.54 -1.50
C ASP A 14 11.60 -49.12 -2.90
N ARG A 15 11.24 -47.92 -3.33
CA ARG A 15 11.99 -47.26 -4.39
C ARG A 15 13.27 -46.75 -3.74
N PRO A 16 14.47 -47.12 -4.25
CA PRO A 16 15.68 -46.46 -3.84
C PRO A 16 15.46 -44.96 -4.09
N MET A 17 15.47 -44.17 -3.03
CA MET A 17 15.49 -42.72 -3.13
C MET A 17 16.83 -42.36 -3.80
N ASN A 18 16.80 -42.24 -5.13
CA ASN A 18 17.85 -41.53 -5.82
C ASN A 18 17.74 -40.06 -5.36
N LEU A 19 18.69 -39.64 -4.55
CA LEU A 19 18.76 -38.30 -3.94
C LEU A 19 18.77 -37.16 -4.98
N PHE A 20 18.73 -37.47 -6.28
CA PHE A 20 18.78 -36.53 -7.42
C PHE A 20 17.68 -36.73 -8.49
N ASP A 21 16.71 -37.65 -8.29
CA ASP A 21 15.48 -37.64 -9.09
C ASP A 21 14.49 -36.58 -8.57
N LEU A 22 14.90 -35.32 -8.60
CA LEU A 22 14.02 -34.19 -8.68
C LEU A 22 13.39 -34.22 -10.08
N ASN A 23 12.40 -35.13 -10.30
CA ASN A 23 11.46 -35.02 -11.43
C ASN A 23 10.59 -33.77 -11.18
N LEU A 24 11.20 -32.60 -11.33
CA LEU A 24 10.47 -31.34 -11.44
C LEU A 24 9.80 -31.34 -12.81
N THR A 25 8.64 -32.01 -12.89
CA THR A 25 7.77 -31.86 -14.05
C THR A 25 7.25 -30.44 -14.06
N LEU A 26 7.59 -29.67 -15.08
CA LEU A 26 6.98 -28.35 -15.31
C LEU A 26 5.59 -28.55 -15.93
N PRO A 27 4.59 -27.79 -15.53
CA PRO A 27 4.58 -26.79 -14.46
C PRO A 27 4.60 -27.42 -13.06
N ILE A 28 5.20 -26.69 -12.09
CA ILE A 28 5.30 -27.12 -10.69
C ILE A 28 3.93 -26.97 -10.06
N SER A 29 3.35 -28.10 -9.61
CA SER A 29 2.01 -28.17 -9.00
C SER A 29 2.03 -28.37 -7.48
N ASP A 30 3.20 -28.72 -6.90
CA ASP A 30 3.31 -28.91 -5.45
C ASP A 30 3.23 -27.56 -4.73
N PRO A 31 2.26 -27.37 -3.79
CA PRO A 31 2.05 -26.08 -3.13
C PRO A 31 3.27 -25.57 -2.37
N THR A 32 4.13 -26.46 -1.84
CA THR A 32 5.33 -26.09 -1.08
C THR A 32 6.35 -25.43 -2.02
N TRP A 33 6.58 -26.05 -3.18
CA TRP A 33 7.50 -25.51 -4.17
C TRP A 33 6.95 -24.25 -4.85
N VAL A 34 5.65 -24.16 -5.12
CA VAL A 34 4.99 -22.95 -5.61
C VAL A 34 5.22 -21.79 -4.65
N PHE A 35 4.93 -22.02 -3.36
CA PHE A 35 5.09 -20.98 -2.34
C PHE A 35 6.55 -20.56 -2.18
N PHE A 36 7.49 -21.53 -2.16
CA PHE A 36 8.93 -21.27 -2.11
C PHE A 36 9.39 -20.42 -3.28
N LEU A 37 9.00 -20.76 -4.51
CA LEU A 37 9.36 -19.99 -5.71
C LEU A 37 8.82 -18.56 -5.67
N VAL A 38 7.57 -18.39 -5.25
CA VAL A 38 6.99 -17.05 -5.11
C VAL A 38 7.77 -16.22 -4.08
N LEU A 39 8.15 -16.80 -2.93
CA LEU A 39 8.97 -16.10 -1.94
C LEU A 39 10.36 -15.73 -2.47
N ILE A 40 10.99 -16.61 -3.24
CA ILE A 40 12.26 -16.32 -3.92
C ILE A 40 12.10 -15.16 -4.91
N ILE A 41 11.02 -15.13 -5.68
CA ILE A 41 10.72 -14.03 -6.61
C ILE A 41 10.51 -12.73 -5.85
N ILE A 42 9.71 -12.75 -4.78
CA ILE A 42 9.47 -11.58 -3.93
C ILE A 42 10.78 -11.01 -3.38
N LEU A 43 11.72 -11.87 -3.03
CA LEU A 43 13.02 -11.47 -2.51
C LEU A 43 13.96 -10.95 -3.60
N PHE A 44 14.14 -11.71 -4.68
CA PHE A 44 15.18 -11.45 -5.67
C PHE A 44 14.78 -10.53 -6.82
N ALA A 45 13.52 -10.54 -7.27
CA ALA A 45 13.09 -9.70 -8.38
C ALA A 45 13.29 -8.19 -8.10
N PRO A 46 12.91 -7.66 -6.92
CA PRO A 46 13.21 -6.27 -6.58
C PRO A 46 14.70 -5.98 -6.46
N MET A 47 15.49 -6.95 -5.97
CA MET A 47 16.95 -6.77 -5.82
C MET A 47 17.65 -6.67 -7.19
N ILE A 48 17.28 -7.53 -8.13
CA ILE A 48 17.88 -7.57 -9.48
C ILE A 48 17.47 -6.33 -10.27
N LEU A 49 16.17 -6.03 -10.31
CA LEU A 49 15.66 -4.91 -11.10
C LEU A 49 15.91 -3.55 -10.43
N GLY A 50 16.10 -3.51 -9.13
CA GLY A 50 16.55 -2.32 -8.42
C GLY A 50 17.92 -1.81 -8.88
N ARG A 51 18.84 -2.72 -9.27
CA ARG A 51 20.13 -2.36 -9.88
C ARG A 51 19.98 -1.69 -11.26
N LEU A 52 18.89 -1.99 -11.97
CA LEU A 52 18.53 -1.38 -13.25
C LEU A 52 17.69 -0.11 -13.09
N HIS A 53 17.50 0.39 -11.85
CA HIS A 53 16.64 1.53 -11.52
C HIS A 53 15.17 1.34 -11.93
N ILE A 54 14.71 0.09 -12.01
CA ILE A 54 13.32 -0.27 -12.30
C ILE A 54 12.55 -0.38 -10.97
N PRO A 55 11.37 0.26 -10.83
CA PRO A 55 10.53 0.13 -9.64
C PRO A 55 10.24 -1.34 -9.31
N HIS A 56 10.30 -1.71 -8.04
CA HIS A 56 10.13 -3.08 -7.58
C HIS A 56 8.78 -3.72 -7.99
N ILE A 57 7.71 -2.92 -8.12
CA ILE A 57 6.39 -3.36 -8.60
C ILE A 57 6.47 -3.92 -10.01
N ILE A 58 7.17 -3.21 -10.92
CA ILE A 58 7.40 -3.68 -12.29
C ILE A 58 8.19 -4.98 -12.27
N GLY A 59 9.18 -5.08 -11.37
CA GLY A 59 9.97 -6.29 -11.20
C GLY A 59 9.16 -7.53 -10.90
N MET A 60 8.18 -7.41 -10.01
CA MET A 60 7.28 -8.51 -9.66
C MET A 60 6.34 -8.88 -10.81
N ILE A 61 5.80 -7.88 -11.53
CA ILE A 61 4.95 -8.13 -12.71
C ILE A 61 5.77 -8.83 -13.81
N LEU A 62 6.97 -8.36 -14.12
CA LEU A 62 7.83 -8.98 -15.12
C LEU A 62 8.25 -10.41 -14.72
N ALA A 63 8.55 -10.65 -13.45
CA ALA A 63 8.80 -11.99 -12.96
C ALA A 63 7.58 -12.90 -13.16
N GLY A 64 6.37 -12.40 -12.91
CA GLY A 64 5.12 -13.10 -13.20
C GLY A 64 4.96 -13.47 -14.68
N VAL A 65 5.28 -12.54 -15.60
CA VAL A 65 5.30 -12.80 -17.06
C VAL A 65 6.25 -13.94 -17.41
N LEU A 66 7.44 -13.96 -16.81
CA LEU A 66 8.44 -15.00 -17.11
C LEU A 66 8.05 -16.37 -16.60
N ILE A 67 7.45 -16.49 -15.41
CA ILE A 67 7.14 -17.78 -14.78
C ILE A 67 5.77 -18.33 -15.17
N GLY A 68 4.86 -17.48 -15.65
CA GLY A 68 3.50 -17.82 -16.01
C GLY A 68 3.39 -18.70 -17.25
N GLU A 69 2.17 -19.12 -17.59
CA GLU A 69 1.82 -20.02 -18.69
C GLU A 69 2.37 -19.57 -20.04
N HIS A 70 2.34 -18.26 -20.28
CA HIS A 70 2.80 -17.64 -21.53
C HIS A 70 4.30 -17.31 -21.57
N GLY A 71 5.02 -17.50 -20.44
CA GLY A 71 6.47 -17.35 -20.34
C GLY A 71 7.19 -18.69 -20.44
N PHE A 72 7.97 -19.03 -19.40
CA PHE A 72 8.66 -20.32 -19.27
C PHE A 72 7.78 -21.46 -18.76
N HIS A 73 6.53 -21.17 -18.43
CA HIS A 73 5.53 -22.13 -17.90
C HIS A 73 6.07 -22.90 -16.67
N VAL A 74 6.66 -22.14 -15.74
CA VAL A 74 7.20 -22.72 -14.50
C VAL A 74 6.10 -22.99 -13.48
N LEU A 75 5.10 -22.09 -13.41
CA LEU A 75 3.95 -22.16 -12.52
C LEU A 75 2.66 -21.99 -13.29
N ASP A 76 1.65 -22.76 -12.90
CA ASP A 76 0.26 -22.53 -13.30
C ASP A 76 -0.42 -21.56 -12.33
N ARG A 77 -1.37 -20.80 -12.87
CA ARG A 77 -2.26 -19.99 -12.06
C ARG A 77 -3.41 -20.84 -11.52
N ASP A 78 -3.11 -21.63 -10.49
CA ASP A 78 -4.11 -22.45 -9.81
C ASP A 78 -5.06 -21.63 -8.91
N SER A 79 -6.08 -22.30 -8.36
CA SER A 79 -7.05 -21.68 -7.46
C SER A 79 -6.42 -21.07 -6.19
N SER A 80 -5.31 -21.64 -5.73
CA SER A 80 -4.58 -21.13 -4.56
C SER A 80 -3.89 -19.82 -4.91
N PHE A 81 -3.26 -19.74 -6.08
CA PHE A 81 -2.62 -18.53 -6.58
C PHE A 81 -3.64 -17.41 -6.81
N GLU A 82 -4.80 -17.76 -7.37
CA GLU A 82 -5.90 -16.82 -7.57
C GLU A 82 -6.45 -16.28 -6.26
N LEU A 83 -6.61 -17.13 -5.24
CA LEU A 83 -7.02 -16.70 -3.89
C LEU A 83 -6.06 -15.67 -3.30
N PHE A 84 -4.75 -15.96 -3.26
CA PHE A 84 -3.76 -15.03 -2.73
C PHE A 84 -3.67 -13.74 -3.55
N GLY A 85 -3.80 -13.82 -4.86
CA GLY A 85 -3.87 -12.66 -5.75
C GLY A 85 -5.07 -11.76 -5.44
N LYS A 86 -6.25 -12.35 -5.24
CA LYS A 86 -7.48 -11.63 -4.86
C LYS A 86 -7.36 -11.00 -3.48
N VAL A 87 -6.77 -11.72 -2.51
CA VAL A 87 -6.43 -11.19 -1.18
C VAL A 87 -5.53 -9.97 -1.31
N GLY A 88 -4.47 -10.04 -2.11
CA GLY A 88 -3.54 -8.93 -2.31
C GLY A 88 -4.20 -7.69 -2.92
N LEU A 89 -5.10 -7.89 -3.89
CA LEU A 89 -5.87 -6.80 -4.50
C LEU A 89 -6.78 -6.10 -3.47
N TYR A 90 -7.49 -6.87 -2.64
CA TYR A 90 -8.32 -6.31 -1.57
C TYR A 90 -7.47 -5.59 -0.53
N TYR A 91 -6.29 -6.13 -0.25
CA TYR A 91 -5.36 -5.55 0.71
C TYR A 91 -4.85 -4.18 0.27
N ILE A 92 -4.49 -4.01 -1.01
CA ILE A 92 -4.08 -2.70 -1.57
C ILE A 92 -5.18 -1.67 -1.34
N MET A 93 -6.41 -2.01 -1.67
CA MET A 93 -7.54 -1.09 -1.56
C MET A 93 -7.94 -0.80 -0.11
N PHE A 94 -7.84 -1.80 0.75
CA PHE A 94 -8.04 -1.64 2.18
C PHE A 94 -7.00 -0.69 2.79
N LEU A 95 -5.70 -0.89 2.52
CA LEU A 95 -4.65 0.00 3.00
C LEU A 95 -4.84 1.43 2.46
N ALA A 96 -5.19 1.59 1.19
CA ALA A 96 -5.50 2.89 0.62
C ALA A 96 -6.64 3.61 1.37
N GLY A 97 -7.70 2.87 1.76
CA GLY A 97 -8.78 3.40 2.58
C GLY A 97 -8.37 3.70 4.02
N LEU A 98 -7.51 2.85 4.60
CA LEU A 98 -7.04 2.99 5.97
C LEU A 98 -6.05 4.13 6.16
N GLU A 99 -5.16 4.37 5.19
CA GLU A 99 -4.15 5.44 5.22
C GLU A 99 -4.71 6.80 4.78
N MET A 100 -5.92 6.84 4.21
CA MET A 100 -6.52 8.08 3.71
C MET A 100 -6.76 9.08 4.84
N ASP A 101 -6.30 10.32 4.67
CA ASP A 101 -6.65 11.40 5.59
C ASP A 101 -8.12 11.80 5.41
N MET A 102 -8.94 11.52 6.43
CA MET A 102 -10.39 11.75 6.39
C MET A 102 -10.76 13.23 6.40
N GLU A 103 -9.92 14.10 6.98
CA GLU A 103 -10.16 15.55 7.00
C GLU A 103 -9.85 16.13 5.63
N ASP A 104 -8.71 15.76 5.04
CA ASP A 104 -8.33 16.16 3.70
C ASP A 104 -9.26 15.57 2.63
N PHE A 105 -9.75 14.34 2.81
CA PHE A 105 -10.75 13.75 1.93
C PHE A 105 -12.07 14.56 1.94
N LYS A 106 -12.58 14.92 3.13
CA LYS A 106 -13.78 15.78 3.24
C LYS A 106 -13.57 17.13 2.57
N LYS A 107 -12.39 17.73 2.76
CA LYS A 107 -12.01 19.02 2.14
C LYS A 107 -11.92 18.93 0.62
N ASN A 108 -11.47 17.80 0.08
CA ASN A 108 -11.25 17.58 -1.34
C ASN A 108 -12.35 16.78 -2.05
N ARG A 109 -13.46 16.40 -1.36
CA ARG A 109 -14.52 15.52 -1.92
C ARG A 109 -15.05 15.97 -3.28
N THR A 110 -15.28 17.27 -3.45
CA THR A 110 -15.75 17.84 -4.72
C THR A 110 -14.72 17.66 -5.82
N LYS A 111 -13.43 17.83 -5.51
CA LYS A 111 -12.34 17.64 -6.47
C LYS A 111 -12.20 16.18 -6.88
N SER A 112 -12.32 15.24 -5.92
CA SER A 112 -12.33 13.81 -6.18
C SER A 112 -13.51 13.40 -7.07
N PHE A 113 -14.68 13.94 -6.81
CA PHE A 113 -15.87 13.68 -7.62
C PHE A 113 -15.70 14.23 -9.06
N VAL A 114 -15.25 15.48 -9.21
CA VAL A 114 -15.01 16.07 -10.54
C VAL A 114 -13.92 15.31 -11.28
N PHE A 115 -12.82 14.95 -10.62
CA PHE A 115 -11.79 14.11 -11.24
C PHE A 115 -12.35 12.73 -11.63
N GLY A 116 -13.16 12.11 -10.79
CA GLY A 116 -13.81 10.84 -11.09
C GLY A 116 -14.68 10.91 -12.34
N TRP A 117 -15.49 11.98 -12.49
CA TRP A 117 -16.25 12.21 -13.71
C TRP A 117 -15.38 12.49 -14.95
N LEU A 118 -14.34 13.30 -14.83
CA LEU A 118 -13.43 13.58 -15.94
C LEU A 118 -12.69 12.32 -16.39
N THR A 119 -12.15 11.54 -15.44
CA THR A 119 -11.40 10.31 -15.75
C THR A 119 -12.31 9.14 -16.13
N PHE A 120 -13.63 9.31 -16.05
CA PHE A 120 -14.63 8.41 -16.63
C PHE A 120 -15.09 8.89 -18.01
N LEU A 121 -15.58 10.13 -18.14
CA LEU A 121 -16.19 10.64 -19.38
C LEU A 121 -15.18 10.77 -20.53
N ILE A 122 -13.95 11.23 -20.24
CA ILE A 122 -12.96 11.44 -21.30
C ILE A 122 -12.55 10.10 -21.94
N PRO A 123 -12.18 9.04 -21.18
CA PRO A 123 -11.94 7.74 -21.76
C PRO A 123 -13.18 7.14 -22.45
N MET A 124 -14.40 7.37 -21.92
CA MET A 124 -15.63 6.92 -22.57
C MET A 124 -15.79 7.53 -23.97
N VAL A 125 -15.69 8.84 -24.09
CA VAL A 125 -15.87 9.53 -25.38
C VAL A 125 -14.77 9.14 -26.37
N LEU A 126 -13.49 9.21 -25.96
CA LEU A 126 -12.37 8.86 -26.83
C LEU A 126 -12.33 7.37 -27.15
N GLY A 127 -12.72 6.53 -26.19
CA GLY A 127 -12.78 5.08 -26.36
C GLY A 127 -13.87 4.67 -27.35
N ILE A 128 -15.09 5.19 -27.23
CA ILE A 128 -16.18 4.92 -28.19
C ILE A 128 -15.76 5.41 -29.59
N TRP A 129 -15.25 6.63 -29.68
CA TRP A 129 -14.83 7.19 -30.97
C TRP A 129 -13.72 6.34 -31.62
N SER A 130 -12.67 5.97 -30.90
CA SER A 130 -11.56 5.17 -31.43
C SER A 130 -11.97 3.74 -31.78
N SER A 131 -12.80 3.12 -30.97
CA SER A 131 -13.27 1.75 -31.21
C SER A 131 -14.16 1.65 -32.45
N MET A 132 -15.00 2.65 -32.69
CA MET A 132 -15.86 2.68 -33.88
C MET A 132 -15.09 3.13 -35.13
N SER A 133 -14.26 4.18 -35.05
CA SER A 133 -13.60 4.79 -36.21
C SER A 133 -12.31 4.11 -36.63
N MET A 134 -11.50 3.61 -35.68
CA MET A 134 -10.18 3.02 -35.94
C MET A 134 -10.19 1.50 -35.97
N LEU A 135 -11.04 0.87 -35.14
CA LEU A 135 -11.14 -0.59 -35.01
C LEU A 135 -12.37 -1.17 -35.71
N GLY A 136 -13.34 -0.35 -36.11
CA GLY A 136 -14.54 -0.78 -36.84
C GLY A 136 -15.56 -1.57 -36.01
N TYR A 137 -15.48 -1.50 -34.68
CA TYR A 137 -16.39 -2.24 -33.79
C TYR A 137 -17.78 -1.61 -33.72
N GLY A 138 -18.78 -2.43 -33.46
CA GLY A 138 -20.14 -2.00 -33.21
C GLY A 138 -20.28 -1.15 -31.94
N PHE A 139 -21.40 -0.42 -31.83
CA PHE A 139 -21.60 0.53 -30.72
C PHE A 139 -21.52 -0.13 -29.33
N LEU A 140 -22.15 -1.30 -29.11
CA LEU A 140 -22.12 -1.98 -27.80
C LEU A 140 -20.71 -2.44 -27.42
N THR A 141 -19.97 -3.01 -28.37
CA THR A 141 -18.57 -3.37 -28.21
C THR A 141 -17.72 -2.14 -27.87
N ALA A 142 -17.95 -1.03 -28.58
CA ALA A 142 -17.24 0.24 -28.37
C ALA A 142 -17.52 0.83 -26.97
N VAL A 143 -18.76 0.75 -26.49
CA VAL A 143 -19.14 1.20 -25.13
C VAL A 143 -18.48 0.34 -24.07
N LEU A 144 -18.47 -0.97 -24.25
CA LEU A 144 -17.82 -1.89 -23.29
C LEU A 144 -16.31 -1.63 -23.22
N LEU A 145 -15.63 -1.54 -24.38
CA LEU A 145 -14.20 -1.21 -24.45
C LEU A 145 -13.89 0.14 -23.79
N ALA A 146 -14.68 1.16 -24.08
CA ALA A 146 -14.51 2.49 -23.50
C ALA A 146 -14.69 2.49 -21.97
N SER A 147 -15.62 1.68 -21.45
CA SER A 147 -15.82 1.53 -20.01
C SER A 147 -14.60 0.90 -19.31
N MET A 148 -13.90 0.01 -20.02
CA MET A 148 -12.65 -0.58 -19.58
C MET A 148 -11.54 0.47 -19.47
N TYR A 149 -11.39 1.36 -20.46
CA TYR A 149 -10.41 2.47 -20.39
C TYR A 149 -10.74 3.46 -19.28
N ALA A 150 -12.01 3.64 -18.96
CA ALA A 150 -12.44 4.51 -17.87
C ALA A 150 -12.06 3.92 -16.50
N SER A 151 -12.19 2.62 -16.30
CA SER A 151 -11.76 1.93 -15.09
C SER A 151 -10.25 2.06 -14.88
N HIS A 152 -9.76 1.93 -13.65
CA HIS A 152 -8.35 1.82 -13.32
C HIS A 152 -8.18 1.22 -11.92
N THR A 153 -7.00 0.67 -11.68
CA THR A 153 -6.63 0.05 -10.41
C THR A 153 -5.41 0.76 -9.83
N LEU A 154 -5.39 0.99 -8.52
CA LEU A 154 -4.31 1.71 -7.83
C LEU A 154 -3.07 0.82 -7.63
N ILE A 155 -2.57 0.16 -8.69
CA ILE A 155 -1.40 -0.74 -8.62
C ILE A 155 -0.16 -0.03 -8.10
N ALA A 156 0.02 1.24 -8.47
CA ALA A 156 1.18 2.03 -8.05
C ALA A 156 1.04 2.62 -6.62
N TYR A 157 -0.05 2.36 -5.91
CA TYR A 157 -0.27 2.88 -4.56
C TYR A 157 0.81 2.44 -3.54
N PRO A 158 1.33 1.19 -3.55
CA PRO A 158 2.42 0.81 -2.65
C PRO A 158 3.70 1.65 -2.80
N ILE A 159 3.92 2.28 -3.98
CA ILE A 159 5.00 3.26 -4.14
C ILE A 159 4.73 4.48 -3.25
N ILE A 160 3.49 4.97 -3.25
CA ILE A 160 3.09 6.15 -2.48
C ILE A 160 3.23 5.89 -0.97
N SER A 161 2.71 4.74 -0.50
CA SER A 161 2.83 4.32 0.90
C SER A 161 4.30 4.22 1.34
N ARG A 162 5.16 3.61 0.51
CA ARG A 162 6.60 3.50 0.77
C ARG A 162 7.31 4.85 0.95
N TYR A 163 6.89 5.88 0.21
CA TYR A 163 7.44 7.23 0.33
C TYR A 163 6.75 8.08 1.43
N GLY A 164 5.74 7.53 2.12
CA GLY A 164 4.98 8.26 3.15
C GLY A 164 4.06 9.35 2.62
N LEU A 165 3.72 9.30 1.32
CA LEU A 165 2.99 10.35 0.59
C LEU A 165 1.49 10.13 0.52
N SER A 166 0.92 9.22 1.31
CA SER A 166 -0.51 8.84 1.29
C SER A 166 -1.45 10.00 1.60
N ARG A 167 -0.96 11.01 2.34
CA ARG A 167 -1.73 12.21 2.73
C ARG A 167 -1.75 13.31 1.68
N LEU A 168 -0.98 13.18 0.59
CA LEU A 168 -0.96 14.21 -0.44
C LEU A 168 -2.34 14.43 -1.06
N ARG A 169 -2.67 15.70 -1.31
CA ARG A 169 -3.92 16.12 -1.94
C ARG A 169 -4.18 15.40 -3.27
N SER A 170 -3.17 15.27 -4.13
CA SER A 170 -3.25 14.58 -5.42
C SER A 170 -3.58 13.10 -5.27
N VAL A 171 -3.02 12.43 -4.26
CA VAL A 171 -3.29 11.03 -3.93
C VAL A 171 -4.74 10.87 -3.48
N ASN A 172 -5.19 11.68 -2.51
CA ASN A 172 -6.57 11.65 -1.99
C ASN A 172 -7.62 11.92 -3.09
N ILE A 173 -7.35 12.87 -4.00
CA ILE A 173 -8.22 13.14 -5.15
C ILE A 173 -8.31 11.92 -6.06
N THR A 174 -7.18 11.24 -6.32
CA THR A 174 -7.15 10.08 -7.21
C THR A 174 -7.89 8.89 -6.60
N ILE A 175 -7.64 8.58 -5.32
CA ILE A 175 -8.31 7.47 -4.63
C ILE A 175 -9.83 7.68 -4.62
N GLY A 176 -10.28 8.89 -4.27
CA GLY A 176 -11.71 9.21 -4.29
C GLY A 176 -12.31 9.17 -5.70
N GLY A 177 -11.56 9.61 -6.72
CA GLY A 177 -11.95 9.51 -8.12
C GLY A 177 -12.05 8.07 -8.61
N THR A 178 -11.15 7.18 -8.15
CA THR A 178 -11.18 5.75 -8.47
C THR A 178 -12.50 5.10 -8.06
N ALA A 179 -12.99 5.39 -6.86
CA ALA A 179 -14.26 4.85 -6.39
C ALA A 179 -15.43 5.23 -7.32
N VAL A 180 -15.45 6.46 -7.83
CA VAL A 180 -16.46 6.92 -8.79
C VAL A 180 -16.34 6.18 -10.12
N THR A 181 -15.13 6.10 -10.69
CA THR A 181 -14.92 5.49 -12.02
C THR A 181 -15.18 4.00 -12.03
N VAL A 182 -14.72 3.27 -11.01
CA VAL A 182 -14.95 1.83 -10.90
C VAL A 182 -16.44 1.55 -10.79
N THR A 183 -17.16 2.29 -9.95
CA THR A 183 -18.61 2.14 -9.82
C THR A 183 -19.34 2.37 -11.15
N LEU A 184 -19.01 3.44 -11.87
CA LEU A 184 -19.65 3.75 -13.16
C LEU A 184 -19.31 2.73 -14.26
N ALA A 185 -18.05 2.27 -14.33
CA ALA A 185 -17.63 1.27 -15.30
C ALA A 185 -18.34 -0.07 -15.06
N LEU A 186 -18.48 -0.50 -13.80
CA LEU A 186 -19.19 -1.73 -13.45
C LEU A 186 -20.70 -1.64 -13.70
N ILE A 187 -21.28 -0.46 -13.54
CA ILE A 187 -22.68 -0.24 -13.94
C ILE A 187 -22.84 -0.50 -15.44
N ILE A 188 -21.94 0.01 -16.29
CA ILE A 188 -21.98 -0.25 -17.74
C ILE A 188 -21.84 -1.74 -18.04
N LEU A 189 -20.89 -2.41 -17.38
CA LEU A 189 -20.69 -3.85 -17.53
C LEU A 189 -21.94 -4.65 -17.15
N ALA A 190 -22.56 -4.31 -16.00
CA ALA A 190 -23.78 -4.93 -15.53
C ALA A 190 -24.97 -4.70 -16.50
N VAL A 191 -25.04 -3.52 -17.12
CA VAL A 191 -26.05 -3.20 -18.15
C VAL A 191 -25.88 -4.10 -19.35
N ILE A 192 -24.68 -4.08 -19.94
CA ILE A 192 -24.40 -4.83 -21.17
C ILE A 192 -24.59 -6.33 -20.90
N GLY A 193 -24.04 -6.86 -19.80
CA GLY A 193 -24.23 -8.24 -19.40
C GLY A 193 -25.70 -8.64 -19.16
N GLY A 194 -26.48 -7.72 -18.57
CA GLY A 194 -27.92 -7.91 -18.35
C GLY A 194 -28.73 -7.88 -19.65
N MET A 195 -28.41 -7.02 -20.61
CA MET A 195 -29.08 -6.95 -21.92
C MET A 195 -29.00 -8.29 -22.66
N PHE A 196 -27.85 -8.95 -22.62
CA PHE A 196 -27.68 -10.26 -23.27
C PHE A 196 -28.28 -11.45 -22.49
N LYS A 197 -28.45 -11.30 -21.16
CA LYS A 197 -29.12 -12.32 -20.32
C LYS A 197 -30.64 -12.16 -20.27
N GLY A 198 -31.21 -11.20 -20.98
CA GLY A 198 -32.65 -10.96 -21.05
C GLY A 198 -33.31 -10.49 -19.74
N THR A 199 -32.54 -9.99 -18.79
CA THR A 199 -33.01 -9.64 -17.42
C THR A 199 -33.17 -8.15 -17.16
N VAL A 200 -33.09 -7.28 -18.18
CA VAL A 200 -33.15 -5.83 -17.99
C VAL A 200 -34.59 -5.33 -18.09
N ASP A 201 -35.32 -5.41 -16.99
CA ASP A 201 -36.53 -4.64 -16.77
C ASP A 201 -36.19 -3.22 -16.26
N GLY A 202 -37.08 -2.25 -16.49
CA GLY A 202 -36.87 -0.87 -16.01
C GLY A 202 -36.61 -0.76 -14.49
N TRP A 203 -37.04 -1.75 -13.71
CA TRP A 203 -36.78 -1.88 -12.29
C TRP A 203 -35.38 -2.39 -11.94
N PHE A 204 -34.64 -3.00 -12.86
CA PHE A 204 -33.27 -3.51 -12.65
C PHE A 204 -32.35 -2.41 -12.09
N TRP A 205 -32.40 -1.21 -12.64
CA TRP A 205 -31.60 -0.06 -12.23
C TRP A 205 -31.89 0.40 -10.80
N VAL A 206 -33.18 0.48 -10.48
CA VAL A 206 -33.62 0.87 -9.15
C VAL A 206 -33.13 -0.14 -8.11
N PHE A 207 -33.27 -1.43 -8.42
CA PHE A 207 -32.80 -2.49 -7.53
C PHE A 207 -31.28 -2.52 -7.40
N LEU A 208 -30.53 -2.33 -8.49
CA LEU A 208 -29.05 -2.30 -8.44
C LEU A 208 -28.55 -1.15 -7.56
N VAL A 209 -29.03 0.06 -7.82
CA VAL A 209 -28.65 1.25 -7.03
C VAL A 209 -29.11 1.09 -5.57
N ALA A 210 -30.30 0.59 -5.33
CA ALA A 210 -30.83 0.36 -3.99
C ALA A 210 -29.99 -0.68 -3.22
N LYS A 211 -29.60 -1.77 -3.86
CA LYS A 211 -28.75 -2.82 -3.25
C LYS A 211 -27.37 -2.27 -2.90
N VAL A 212 -26.71 -1.55 -3.83
CA VAL A 212 -25.39 -0.95 -3.59
C VAL A 212 -25.46 0.10 -2.47
N ALA A 213 -26.47 0.97 -2.50
CA ALA A 213 -26.69 1.97 -1.45
C ALA A 213 -26.97 1.31 -0.08
N PHE A 214 -27.77 0.25 -0.06
CA PHE A 214 -28.08 -0.49 1.16
C PHE A 214 -26.85 -1.16 1.75
N LEU A 215 -26.03 -1.83 0.94
CA LEU A 215 -24.81 -2.48 1.42
C LEU A 215 -23.73 -1.47 1.82
N GLY A 216 -23.57 -0.39 1.05
CA GLY A 216 -22.69 0.71 1.45
C GLY A 216 -23.11 1.30 2.79
N PHE A 217 -24.42 1.52 3.00
CA PHE A 217 -24.98 1.95 4.28
C PHE A 217 -24.69 0.92 5.38
N LEU A 218 -24.87 -0.38 5.11
CA LEU A 218 -24.62 -1.45 6.08
C LEU A 218 -23.15 -1.43 6.53
N ILE A 219 -22.19 -1.35 5.58
CA ILE A 219 -20.76 -1.28 5.90
C ILE A 219 -20.47 -0.01 6.73
N VAL A 220 -20.91 1.15 6.27
CA VAL A 220 -20.61 2.45 6.94
C VAL A 220 -21.26 2.53 8.33
N PHE A 221 -22.40 1.91 8.52
CA PHE A 221 -23.14 1.99 9.79
C PHE A 221 -22.72 0.90 10.79
N PHE A 222 -22.58 -0.35 10.37
CA PHE A 222 -22.34 -1.48 11.27
C PHE A 222 -20.86 -1.72 11.56
N PHE A 223 -19.96 -1.60 10.58
CA PHE A 223 -18.53 -1.89 10.77
C PHE A 223 -17.88 -1.05 11.87
N PRO A 224 -18.14 0.27 11.99
CA PRO A 224 -17.58 1.05 13.10
C PRO A 224 -18.13 0.63 14.46
N ARG A 225 -19.37 0.15 14.50
CA ARG A 225 -20.01 -0.29 15.76
C ARG A 225 -19.42 -1.61 16.22
N ILE A 226 -19.32 -2.57 15.30
CA ILE A 226 -18.73 -3.88 15.56
C ILE A 226 -17.24 -3.71 15.91
N GLY A 227 -16.51 -2.87 15.16
CA GLY A 227 -15.11 -2.58 15.42
C GLY A 227 -14.89 -1.97 16.80
N ARG A 228 -15.64 -0.93 17.17
CA ARG A 228 -15.55 -0.33 18.51
C ARG A 228 -15.86 -1.32 19.62
N TRP A 229 -16.86 -2.17 19.44
CA TRP A 229 -17.20 -3.20 20.42
C TRP A 229 -16.04 -4.19 20.57
N PHE A 230 -15.46 -4.65 19.45
CA PHE A 230 -14.40 -5.63 19.44
C PHE A 230 -13.10 -5.07 20.07
N PHE A 231 -12.63 -3.89 19.62
CA PHE A 231 -11.41 -3.26 20.13
C PHE A 231 -11.49 -2.83 21.60
N ARG A 232 -12.72 -2.63 22.15
CA ARG A 232 -12.90 -2.38 23.59
C ARG A 232 -12.81 -3.65 24.43
N LYS A 233 -13.12 -4.79 23.85
CA LYS A 233 -13.24 -6.05 24.59
C LYS A 233 -11.96 -6.90 24.50
N TYR A 234 -11.23 -6.80 23.39
CA TYR A 234 -10.09 -7.65 23.11
C TYR A 234 -8.85 -6.81 22.77
N ASP A 235 -7.82 -6.91 23.64
CA ASP A 235 -6.55 -6.17 23.48
C ASP A 235 -5.46 -7.03 22.82
N ASP A 236 -5.74 -8.31 22.54
CA ASP A 236 -4.80 -9.20 21.87
C ASP A 236 -4.58 -8.76 20.42
N SER A 237 -3.32 -8.55 20.09
CA SER A 237 -2.91 -7.99 18.81
C SER A 237 -3.13 -8.93 17.62
N VAL A 238 -3.07 -10.25 17.83
CA VAL A 238 -3.35 -11.25 16.79
C VAL A 238 -4.84 -11.28 16.51
N MET A 239 -5.66 -11.29 17.58
CA MET A 239 -7.12 -11.23 17.43
C MET A 239 -7.57 -9.97 16.71
N GLN A 240 -6.97 -8.81 17.02
CA GLN A 240 -7.27 -7.54 16.35
C GLN A 240 -6.91 -7.58 14.87
N PHE A 241 -5.75 -8.13 14.52
CA PHE A 241 -5.32 -8.29 13.13
C PHE A 241 -6.27 -9.19 12.34
N VAL A 242 -6.59 -10.38 12.88
CA VAL A 242 -7.52 -11.33 12.24
C VAL A 242 -8.92 -10.74 12.11
N PHE A 243 -9.40 -10.02 13.13
CA PHE A 243 -10.69 -9.33 13.07
C PHE A 243 -10.74 -8.31 11.94
N VAL A 244 -9.71 -7.47 11.79
CA VAL A 244 -9.64 -6.47 10.71
C VAL A 244 -9.68 -7.15 9.36
N LEU A 245 -8.90 -8.21 9.15
CA LEU A 245 -8.94 -8.97 7.90
C LEU A 245 -10.34 -9.55 7.64
N ALA A 246 -10.96 -10.15 8.65
CA ALA A 246 -12.32 -10.69 8.50
C ALA A 246 -13.32 -9.60 8.06
N MET A 247 -13.21 -8.39 8.61
CA MET A 247 -14.07 -7.25 8.22
C MET A 247 -13.80 -6.79 6.77
N VAL A 248 -12.54 -6.80 6.33
CA VAL A 248 -12.18 -6.46 4.94
C VAL A 248 -12.81 -7.43 3.95
N PHE A 249 -12.65 -8.76 4.21
CA PHE A 249 -13.20 -9.79 3.34
C PHE A 249 -14.74 -9.86 3.41
N LEU A 250 -15.31 -9.59 4.58
CA LEU A 250 -16.76 -9.47 4.70
C LEU A 250 -17.28 -8.30 3.85
N GLY A 251 -16.60 -7.14 3.91
CA GLY A 251 -16.94 -5.99 3.07
C GLY A 251 -16.85 -6.30 1.58
N GLY A 252 -15.76 -6.96 1.17
CA GLY A 252 -15.56 -7.41 -0.21
C GLY A 252 -16.64 -8.39 -0.65
N GLY A 253 -16.88 -9.44 0.13
CA GLY A 253 -17.89 -10.47 -0.17
C GLY A 253 -19.33 -9.93 -0.23
N LEU A 254 -19.68 -8.96 0.64
CA LEU A 254 -20.99 -8.29 0.58
C LEU A 254 -21.17 -7.52 -0.75
N MET A 255 -20.13 -6.86 -1.26
CA MET A 255 -20.22 -6.18 -2.55
C MET A 255 -20.30 -7.18 -3.72
N GLU A 256 -19.53 -8.26 -3.68
CA GLU A 256 -19.61 -9.33 -4.70
C GLU A 256 -20.99 -9.99 -4.73
N PHE A 257 -21.60 -10.21 -3.57
CA PHE A 257 -22.95 -10.79 -3.48
C PHE A 257 -24.00 -9.98 -4.26
N VAL A 258 -23.79 -8.70 -4.46
CA VAL A 258 -24.71 -7.80 -5.21
C VAL A 258 -24.29 -7.67 -6.68
N GLY A 259 -23.20 -8.33 -7.10
CA GLY A 259 -22.67 -8.24 -8.45
C GLY A 259 -21.76 -7.04 -8.67
N MET A 260 -21.27 -6.41 -7.58
CA MET A 260 -20.25 -5.37 -7.64
C MET A 260 -18.88 -5.96 -7.32
N GLU A 261 -17.81 -5.26 -7.74
CA GLU A 261 -16.48 -5.72 -7.36
C GLU A 261 -16.20 -5.59 -5.86
N GLY A 262 -15.66 -6.65 -5.28
CA GLY A 262 -15.31 -6.69 -3.86
C GLY A 262 -14.24 -5.69 -3.44
N ILE A 263 -13.48 -5.18 -4.40
CA ILE A 263 -12.49 -4.10 -4.23
C ILE A 263 -13.13 -2.89 -3.54
N LEU A 264 -14.34 -2.50 -3.97
CA LEU A 264 -15.06 -1.36 -3.39
C LEU A 264 -15.42 -1.62 -1.91
N GLY A 265 -15.82 -2.86 -1.59
CA GLY A 265 -16.13 -3.26 -0.21
C GLY A 265 -14.90 -3.24 0.69
N ALA A 266 -13.76 -3.72 0.20
CA ALA A 266 -12.49 -3.68 0.92
C ALA A 266 -12.03 -2.23 1.17
N PHE A 267 -12.16 -1.36 0.18
CA PHE A 267 -11.87 0.07 0.31
C PHE A 267 -12.77 0.75 1.35
N LEU A 268 -14.10 0.52 1.28
CA LEU A 268 -15.04 1.07 2.26
C LEU A 268 -14.77 0.56 3.67
N ALA A 269 -14.40 -0.72 3.83
CA ALA A 269 -14.01 -1.28 5.12
C ALA A 269 -12.77 -0.55 5.67
N GLY A 270 -11.74 -0.33 4.85
CA GLY A 270 -10.55 0.44 5.23
C GLY A 270 -10.90 1.88 5.66
N LEU A 271 -11.71 2.57 4.85
CA LEU A 271 -12.15 3.95 5.13
C LEU A 271 -12.91 4.08 6.45
N VAL A 272 -13.74 3.11 6.75
CA VAL A 272 -14.59 3.10 7.95
C VAL A 272 -13.81 2.71 9.21
N LEU A 273 -12.86 1.76 9.07
CA LEU A 273 -11.98 1.33 10.15
C LEU A 273 -10.82 2.32 10.43
N ASN A 274 -10.51 3.22 9.49
CA ASN A 274 -9.49 4.25 9.61
C ASN A 274 -9.58 5.04 10.95
N ARG A 275 -10.79 5.37 11.40
CA ARG A 275 -11.01 6.09 12.67
C ARG A 275 -10.73 5.24 13.93
N LEU A 276 -10.65 3.92 13.78
CA LEU A 276 -10.46 2.99 14.88
C LEU A 276 -9.03 2.49 14.97
N ILE A 277 -8.28 2.59 13.88
CA ILE A 277 -6.89 2.13 13.76
C ILE A 277 -6.02 3.36 13.54
N PRO A 278 -5.33 3.86 14.58
CA PRO A 278 -4.41 4.99 14.43
C PRO A 278 -3.27 4.64 13.47
N HIS A 279 -2.84 5.61 12.64
CA HIS A 279 -1.75 5.43 11.68
C HIS A 279 -0.42 5.04 12.35
N VAL A 280 -0.21 5.48 13.58
CA VAL A 280 0.96 5.14 14.40
C VAL A 280 0.54 4.14 15.47
N SER A 281 0.21 2.93 15.06
CA SER A 281 -0.17 1.85 15.99
C SER A 281 0.50 0.53 15.62
N PRO A 282 0.75 -0.36 16.60
CA PRO A 282 1.28 -1.70 16.32
C PRO A 282 0.43 -2.49 15.33
N LEU A 283 -0.88 -2.32 15.38
CA LEU A 283 -1.81 -2.98 14.46
C LEU A 283 -1.62 -2.48 13.02
N MET A 284 -1.49 -1.17 12.82
CA MET A 284 -1.24 -0.59 11.49
C MET A 284 0.07 -1.10 10.89
N ASN A 285 1.16 -1.09 11.67
CA ASN A 285 2.46 -1.60 11.23
C ASN A 285 2.39 -3.07 10.80
N ARG A 286 1.61 -3.92 11.50
CA ARG A 286 1.42 -5.32 11.13
C ARG A 286 0.60 -5.46 9.85
N LEU A 287 -0.47 -4.69 9.72
CA LEU A 287 -1.28 -4.67 8.51
C LEU A 287 -0.42 -4.29 7.30
N GLU A 288 0.35 -3.21 7.40
CA GLU A 288 1.27 -2.79 6.33
C GLU A 288 2.35 -3.84 6.04
N PHE A 289 2.96 -4.41 7.07
CA PHE A 289 4.02 -5.40 6.92
C PHE A 289 3.53 -6.64 6.17
N VAL A 290 2.44 -7.25 6.62
CA VAL A 290 1.90 -8.47 6.00
C VAL A 290 1.41 -8.21 4.57
N GLY A 291 0.75 -7.07 4.35
CA GLY A 291 0.32 -6.65 3.02
C GLY A 291 1.48 -6.52 2.05
N ASN A 292 2.48 -5.74 2.43
CA ASN A 292 3.63 -5.43 1.57
C ASN A 292 4.62 -6.61 1.43
N ALA A 293 4.72 -7.48 2.44
CA ALA A 293 5.65 -8.61 2.40
C ALA A 293 5.11 -9.82 1.62
N LEU A 294 3.79 -10.03 1.61
CA LEU A 294 3.22 -11.26 1.09
C LEU A 294 2.08 -11.03 0.08
N PHE A 295 0.96 -10.45 0.51
CA PHE A 295 -0.27 -10.45 -0.29
C PHE A 295 -0.18 -9.56 -1.54
N ILE A 296 0.36 -8.36 -1.41
CA ILE A 296 0.52 -7.43 -2.54
C ILE A 296 1.49 -7.98 -3.60
N PRO A 297 2.66 -8.53 -3.24
CA PRO A 297 3.54 -9.21 -4.19
C PRO A 297 2.86 -10.38 -4.92
N TYR A 298 2.10 -11.23 -4.23
CA TYR A 298 1.34 -12.30 -4.86
C TYR A 298 0.38 -11.78 -5.94
N PHE A 299 -0.34 -10.70 -5.64
CA PHE A 299 -1.20 -10.03 -6.62
C PHE A 299 -0.43 -9.54 -7.84
N LEU A 300 0.72 -8.87 -7.62
CA LEU A 300 1.53 -8.31 -8.72
C LEU A 300 2.12 -9.40 -9.62
N ILE A 301 2.63 -10.48 -9.04
CA ILE A 301 3.11 -11.65 -9.79
C ILE A 301 1.94 -12.28 -10.56
N GLY A 302 0.78 -12.46 -9.91
CA GLY A 302 -0.42 -13.01 -10.54
C GLY A 302 -0.93 -12.18 -11.71
N VAL A 303 -0.85 -10.86 -11.64
CA VAL A 303 -1.13 -9.96 -12.78
C VAL A 303 -0.15 -10.23 -13.92
N GLY A 304 1.14 -10.41 -13.61
CA GLY A 304 2.17 -10.75 -14.60
C GLY A 304 1.90 -12.07 -15.30
N MET A 305 1.48 -13.11 -14.57
CA MET A 305 1.24 -14.46 -15.12
C MET A 305 0.13 -14.51 -16.18
N ILE A 306 -0.81 -13.56 -16.16
CA ILE A 306 -1.90 -13.47 -17.14
C ILE A 306 -1.39 -12.95 -18.49
N ILE A 307 -0.26 -12.23 -18.50
CA ILE A 307 0.21 -11.49 -19.66
C ILE A 307 0.83 -12.42 -20.69
N ASP A 308 0.19 -12.55 -21.87
CA ASP A 308 0.76 -13.26 -23.02
C ASP A 308 1.53 -12.29 -23.93
N VAL A 309 2.84 -12.27 -23.74
CA VAL A 309 3.74 -11.46 -24.60
C VAL A 309 3.89 -12.05 -26.00
N ARG A 310 3.64 -13.36 -26.19
CA ARG A 310 3.79 -14.03 -27.51
C ARG A 310 2.70 -13.56 -28.49
N SER A 311 1.51 -13.24 -27.98
CA SER A 311 0.39 -12.74 -28.77
C SER A 311 0.73 -11.44 -29.53
N LEU A 312 1.70 -10.66 -29.02
CA LEU A 312 2.22 -9.46 -29.70
C LEU A 312 2.89 -9.74 -31.06
N PHE A 313 3.41 -10.95 -31.23
CA PHE A 313 4.20 -11.34 -32.39
C PHE A 313 3.42 -12.20 -33.39
N THR A 314 2.18 -12.61 -33.07
CA THR A 314 1.43 -13.60 -33.85
C THR A 314 0.43 -13.03 -34.86
N GLY A 315 0.14 -11.70 -34.87
CA GLY A 315 -0.80 -11.14 -35.84
C GLY A 315 -0.80 -9.62 -35.91
N GLY A 316 -0.90 -9.06 -37.13
CA GLY A 316 -0.90 -7.61 -37.35
C GLY A 316 -2.16 -6.89 -36.83
N GLU A 317 -3.33 -7.55 -36.83
CA GLU A 317 -4.58 -6.96 -36.35
C GLU A 317 -4.63 -6.89 -34.82
N ALA A 318 -4.24 -7.96 -34.12
CA ALA A 318 -4.12 -7.97 -32.65
C ALA A 318 -3.15 -6.88 -32.14
N LEU A 319 -2.02 -6.68 -32.85
CA LEU A 319 -1.05 -5.63 -32.52
C LEU A 319 -1.65 -4.23 -32.73
N LYS A 320 -2.40 -4.02 -33.84
CA LYS A 320 -3.12 -2.75 -34.08
C LYS A 320 -4.12 -2.45 -32.98
N VAL A 321 -4.92 -3.43 -32.58
CA VAL A 321 -5.88 -3.33 -31.48
C VAL A 321 -5.17 -2.98 -30.18
N ALA A 322 -4.10 -3.69 -29.84
CA ALA A 322 -3.30 -3.44 -28.64
C ALA A 322 -2.71 -2.03 -28.58
N ILE A 323 -2.15 -1.54 -29.70
CA ILE A 323 -1.58 -0.19 -29.79
C ILE A 323 -2.68 0.86 -29.61
N VAL A 324 -3.79 0.74 -30.35
CA VAL A 324 -4.90 1.71 -30.25
C VAL A 324 -5.46 1.74 -28.84
N MET A 325 -5.72 0.59 -28.24
CA MET A 325 -6.21 0.48 -26.86
C MET A 325 -5.27 1.14 -25.87
N THR A 326 -3.97 0.82 -25.93
CA THR A 326 -2.95 1.35 -25.01
C THR A 326 -2.79 2.87 -25.15
N VAL A 327 -2.72 3.37 -26.38
CA VAL A 327 -2.56 4.80 -26.65
C VAL A 327 -3.78 5.58 -26.20
N VAL A 328 -4.98 5.13 -26.56
CA VAL A 328 -6.23 5.80 -26.20
C VAL A 328 -6.46 5.78 -24.69
N ALA A 329 -6.27 4.63 -24.02
CA ALA A 329 -6.40 4.53 -22.58
C ALA A 329 -5.42 5.48 -21.87
N THR A 330 -4.12 5.42 -22.23
CA THR A 330 -3.08 6.26 -21.60
C THR A 330 -3.30 7.75 -21.88
N PHE A 331 -3.59 8.11 -23.13
CA PHE A 331 -3.81 9.51 -23.50
C PHE A 331 -5.05 10.10 -22.83
N SER A 332 -6.14 9.36 -22.77
CA SER A 332 -7.39 9.82 -22.14
C SER A 332 -7.21 10.07 -20.64
N LYS A 333 -6.46 9.22 -19.94
CA LYS A 333 -6.12 9.40 -18.53
C LYS A 333 -5.18 10.58 -18.30
N TRP A 334 -4.18 10.75 -19.18
CA TRP A 334 -3.33 11.93 -19.15
C TRP A 334 -4.13 13.23 -19.36
N LEU A 335 -5.05 13.23 -20.32
CA LEU A 335 -5.91 14.38 -20.61
C LEU A 335 -6.83 14.70 -19.42
N ALA A 336 -7.41 13.70 -18.77
CA ALA A 336 -8.23 13.88 -17.58
C ALA A 336 -7.41 14.50 -16.42
N ALA A 337 -6.20 14.02 -16.19
CA ALA A 337 -5.30 14.59 -15.20
C ALA A 337 -4.89 16.04 -15.55
N TRP A 338 -4.63 16.32 -16.84
CA TRP A 338 -4.27 17.65 -17.32
C TRP A 338 -5.43 18.65 -17.15
N ILE A 339 -6.66 18.28 -17.50
CA ILE A 339 -7.85 19.12 -17.31
C ILE A 339 -8.06 19.37 -15.81
N THR A 340 -7.92 18.35 -14.97
CA THR A 340 -8.02 18.49 -13.52
C THR A 340 -6.99 19.47 -12.96
N GLN A 341 -5.74 19.37 -13.45
CA GLN A 341 -4.67 20.32 -13.12
C GLN A 341 -5.09 21.77 -13.46
N LYS A 342 -5.63 21.99 -14.65
CA LYS A 342 -6.05 23.34 -15.11
C LYS A 342 -7.21 23.89 -14.29
N ILE A 343 -8.24 23.08 -14.03
CA ILE A 343 -9.42 23.49 -13.26
C ILE A 343 -9.03 23.90 -11.84
N TYR A 344 -8.15 23.12 -11.18
CA TYR A 344 -7.80 23.33 -9.77
C TYR A 344 -6.45 24.03 -9.56
N ARG A 345 -5.81 24.50 -10.64
CA ARG A 345 -4.50 25.19 -10.61
C ARG A 345 -3.45 24.41 -9.81
N MET A 346 -3.36 23.11 -10.11
CA MET A 346 -2.43 22.21 -9.43
C MET A 346 -1.02 22.30 -10.04
N GLN A 347 0.00 21.89 -9.29
CA GLN A 347 1.37 21.81 -9.80
C GLN A 347 1.52 20.69 -10.84
N SER A 348 2.55 20.79 -11.69
CA SER A 348 2.83 19.77 -12.72
C SER A 348 3.15 18.39 -12.10
N ASN A 349 3.78 18.36 -10.92
CA ASN A 349 4.10 17.13 -10.22
C ASN A 349 2.85 16.45 -9.66
N GLU A 350 1.86 17.24 -9.15
CA GLU A 350 0.55 16.72 -8.71
C GLU A 350 -0.23 16.09 -9.90
N ARG A 351 -0.20 16.71 -11.09
CA ARG A 351 -0.78 16.13 -12.31
C ARG A 351 -0.14 14.79 -12.64
N SER A 352 1.20 14.72 -12.60
CA SER A 352 1.93 13.48 -12.90
C SER A 352 1.58 12.38 -11.89
N MET A 353 1.40 12.74 -10.63
CA MET A 353 0.94 11.82 -9.58
C MET A 353 -0.46 11.29 -9.86
N ILE A 354 -1.42 12.19 -10.17
CA ILE A 354 -2.80 11.82 -10.52
C ILE A 354 -2.82 10.91 -11.75
N PHE A 355 -2.09 11.26 -12.81
CA PHE A 355 -1.99 10.45 -14.01
C PHE A 355 -1.36 9.09 -13.71
N GLY A 356 -0.23 9.07 -13.02
CA GLY A 356 0.45 7.81 -12.67
C GLY A 356 -0.45 6.85 -11.91
N LEU A 357 -1.14 7.32 -10.87
CA LEU A 357 -2.04 6.49 -10.07
C LEU A 357 -3.31 6.04 -10.83
N SER A 358 -3.80 6.83 -11.79
CA SER A 358 -5.05 6.55 -12.52
C SER A 358 -4.85 5.85 -13.86
N ASN A 359 -3.62 5.58 -14.29
CA ASN A 359 -3.35 4.99 -15.62
C ASN A 359 -3.34 3.47 -15.64
N ALA A 360 -3.05 2.80 -14.51
CA ALA A 360 -2.91 1.35 -14.49
C ALA A 360 -4.25 0.64 -14.72
N GLN A 361 -4.27 -0.26 -15.66
CA GLN A 361 -5.37 -1.19 -15.91
C GLN A 361 -5.00 -2.55 -15.31
N ALA A 362 -5.97 -3.29 -14.75
CA ALA A 362 -5.72 -4.61 -14.17
C ALA A 362 -6.97 -5.49 -14.09
N ALA A 363 -7.24 -6.05 -12.90
CA ALA A 363 -8.23 -7.09 -12.67
C ALA A 363 -9.64 -6.70 -13.16
N ALA A 364 -10.11 -5.48 -12.87
CA ALA A 364 -11.44 -5.03 -13.31
C ALA A 364 -11.57 -4.99 -14.83
N THR A 365 -10.52 -4.54 -15.51
CA THR A 365 -10.44 -4.50 -16.97
C THR A 365 -10.45 -5.91 -17.56
N LEU A 366 -9.66 -6.82 -16.97
CA LEU A 366 -9.62 -8.22 -17.41
C LEU A 366 -10.97 -8.91 -17.20
N ALA A 367 -11.60 -8.72 -16.03
CA ALA A 367 -12.93 -9.27 -15.76
C ALA A 367 -13.96 -8.77 -16.78
N ALA A 368 -13.95 -7.50 -17.13
CA ALA A 368 -14.85 -6.92 -18.12
C ALA A 368 -14.62 -7.52 -19.53
N VAL A 369 -13.36 -7.75 -19.90
CA VAL A 369 -13.03 -8.43 -21.17
C VAL A 369 -13.51 -9.87 -21.18
N LEU A 370 -13.24 -10.63 -20.14
CA LEU A 370 -13.66 -12.04 -20.07
C LEU A 370 -15.19 -12.16 -20.16
N ILE A 371 -15.93 -11.34 -19.42
CA ILE A 371 -17.39 -11.30 -19.48
C ILE A 371 -17.86 -10.93 -20.91
N GLY A 372 -17.24 -9.90 -21.52
CA GLY A 372 -17.58 -9.49 -22.88
C GLY A 372 -17.22 -10.54 -23.94
N HIS A 373 -16.18 -11.34 -23.70
CA HIS A 373 -15.76 -12.43 -24.56
C HIS A 373 -16.69 -13.66 -24.47
N GLU A 374 -17.31 -13.91 -23.31
CA GLU A 374 -18.32 -14.96 -23.13
C GLU A 374 -19.67 -14.63 -23.78
N ILE A 375 -19.95 -13.35 -24.04
CA ILE A 375 -21.20 -12.90 -24.66
C ILE A 375 -21.16 -13.19 -26.16
N ILE A 376 -22.12 -14.00 -26.66
CA ILE A 376 -22.35 -14.28 -28.07
C ILE A 376 -23.51 -13.42 -28.55
N MET A 377 -23.29 -12.62 -29.59
CA MET A 377 -24.30 -11.77 -30.23
C MET A 377 -25.24 -12.61 -31.13
N GLU A 378 -26.37 -12.05 -31.53
CA GLU A 378 -27.35 -12.70 -32.42
C GLU A 378 -26.76 -13.14 -33.77
N ASN A 379 -25.70 -12.48 -34.24
CA ASN A 379 -24.96 -12.85 -35.45
C ASN A 379 -24.00 -14.05 -35.28
N GLY A 380 -23.92 -14.63 -34.08
CA GLY A 380 -23.03 -15.74 -33.75
C GLY A 380 -21.58 -15.33 -33.42
N GLU A 381 -21.24 -14.01 -33.51
CA GLU A 381 -19.94 -13.52 -33.16
C GLU A 381 -19.87 -13.16 -31.66
N ARG A 382 -18.67 -13.21 -31.08
CA ARG A 382 -18.44 -12.77 -29.72
C ARG A 382 -18.49 -11.25 -29.64
N LEU A 383 -19.04 -10.69 -28.56
CA LEU A 383 -19.10 -9.23 -28.34
C LEU A 383 -17.70 -8.63 -28.29
N LEU A 384 -16.76 -9.29 -27.63
CA LEU A 384 -15.33 -9.02 -27.66
C LEU A 384 -14.59 -10.20 -28.27
N ASN A 385 -13.87 -9.97 -29.36
CA ASN A 385 -13.11 -11.02 -30.06
C ASN A 385 -11.75 -11.30 -29.38
N ASP A 386 -11.04 -12.31 -29.86
CA ASP A 386 -9.74 -12.73 -29.33
C ASP A 386 -8.69 -11.62 -29.46
N ASP A 387 -8.76 -10.78 -30.50
CA ASP A 387 -7.83 -9.64 -30.67
C ASP A 387 -7.99 -8.60 -29.58
N VAL A 388 -9.20 -8.36 -29.11
CA VAL A 388 -9.47 -7.47 -27.97
C VAL A 388 -8.96 -8.08 -26.67
N LEU A 389 -9.16 -9.37 -26.47
CA LEU A 389 -8.65 -10.08 -25.29
C LEU A 389 -7.12 -9.94 -25.21
N ASN A 390 -6.41 -10.29 -26.30
CA ASN A 390 -4.97 -10.19 -26.42
C ASN A 390 -4.48 -8.73 -26.30
N GLY A 391 -5.17 -7.80 -26.99
CA GLY A 391 -4.87 -6.37 -26.90
C GLY A 391 -5.02 -5.81 -25.50
N THR A 392 -6.00 -6.30 -24.73
CA THR A 392 -6.19 -5.90 -23.32
C THR A 392 -5.04 -6.33 -22.43
N VAL A 393 -4.56 -7.57 -22.61
CA VAL A 393 -3.42 -8.09 -21.83
C VAL A 393 -2.18 -7.22 -22.05
N VAL A 394 -1.92 -6.86 -23.32
CA VAL A 394 -0.82 -5.95 -23.68
C VAL A 394 -1.02 -4.55 -23.10
N MET A 395 -2.22 -4.01 -23.20
CA MET A 395 -2.57 -2.71 -22.61
C MET A 395 -2.34 -2.72 -21.09
N ILE A 396 -2.69 -3.78 -20.39
CA ILE A 396 -2.45 -3.95 -18.94
C ILE A 396 -0.95 -3.82 -18.65
N LEU A 397 -0.10 -4.55 -19.39
CA LEU A 397 1.35 -4.49 -19.19
C LEU A 397 1.89 -3.06 -19.34
N PHE A 398 1.61 -2.42 -20.49
CA PHE A 398 2.15 -1.08 -20.75
C PHE A 398 1.59 -0.02 -19.80
N THR A 399 0.31 -0.07 -19.48
CA THR A 399 -0.30 0.90 -18.56
C THR A 399 0.23 0.73 -17.13
N CYS A 400 0.47 -0.49 -16.65
CA CYS A 400 1.10 -0.76 -15.36
C CYS A 400 2.55 -0.26 -15.30
N VAL A 401 3.32 -0.48 -16.37
CA VAL A 401 4.71 0.01 -16.45
C VAL A 401 4.74 1.55 -16.45
N ILE A 402 3.94 2.20 -17.30
CA ILE A 402 3.85 3.67 -17.37
C ILE A 402 3.39 4.24 -16.02
N SER A 403 2.36 3.67 -15.43
CA SER A 403 1.83 4.04 -14.11
C SER A 403 2.92 4.02 -13.04
N SER A 404 3.62 2.90 -12.91
CA SER A 404 4.67 2.72 -11.92
C SER A 404 5.84 3.68 -12.11
N LEU A 405 6.32 3.85 -13.35
CA LEU A 405 7.43 4.76 -13.66
C LEU A 405 7.07 6.23 -13.39
N VAL A 406 5.87 6.65 -13.79
CA VAL A 406 5.44 8.04 -13.59
C VAL A 406 5.19 8.33 -12.12
N THR A 407 4.55 7.39 -11.41
CA THR A 407 4.31 7.52 -9.96
C THR A 407 5.61 7.56 -9.18
N GLU A 408 6.56 6.66 -9.48
CA GLU A 408 7.87 6.63 -8.82
C GLU A 408 8.64 7.94 -9.02
N ARG A 409 8.69 8.45 -10.27
CA ARG A 409 9.34 9.74 -10.56
C ARG A 409 8.67 10.91 -9.84
N SER A 410 7.36 10.90 -9.78
CA SER A 410 6.59 11.95 -9.10
C SER A 410 6.77 11.87 -7.58
N ALA A 411 6.74 10.67 -7.01
CA ALA A 411 6.96 10.45 -5.58
C ALA A 411 8.36 10.89 -5.14
N ARG A 412 9.39 10.54 -5.92
CA ARG A 412 10.77 11.00 -5.64
C ARG A 412 10.89 12.53 -5.64
N ARG A 413 10.23 13.21 -6.58
CA ARG A 413 10.25 14.67 -6.63
C ARG A 413 9.56 15.27 -5.39
N PHE A 414 8.39 14.76 -5.01
CA PHE A 414 7.73 15.23 -3.78
C PHE A 414 8.59 14.99 -2.54
N ALA A 415 9.21 13.83 -2.40
CA ALA A 415 10.10 13.54 -1.29
C ALA A 415 11.33 14.45 -1.25
N LEU A 416 11.87 14.84 -2.42
CA LEU A 416 12.97 15.80 -2.50
C LEU A 416 12.51 17.22 -2.18
N ASP A 417 11.36 17.66 -2.72
CA ASP A 417 10.80 18.99 -2.46
C ASP A 417 10.45 19.16 -0.97
N GLU A 418 9.89 18.12 -0.32
CA GLU A 418 9.58 18.11 1.10
C GLU A 418 10.84 18.20 1.95
N ASN A 419 11.91 17.47 1.60
CA ASN A 419 13.20 17.56 2.28
C ASN A 419 13.84 18.96 2.10
N VAL A 420 13.76 19.55 0.90
CA VAL A 420 14.29 20.91 0.64
C VAL A 420 13.47 21.96 1.38
N GLN A 421 12.13 21.82 1.42
CA GLN A 421 11.27 22.73 2.18
C GLN A 421 11.50 22.61 3.70
N ALA A 422 11.64 21.38 4.21
CA ALA A 422 12.00 21.14 5.60
C ALA A 422 13.38 21.74 5.95
N GLU A 423 14.36 21.65 5.04
CA GLU A 423 15.66 22.31 5.22
C GLU A 423 15.57 23.85 5.13
N GLU A 424 14.73 24.40 4.24
CA GLU A 424 14.51 25.84 4.13
C GLU A 424 13.66 26.39 5.29
N GLU A 425 12.66 25.65 5.77
CA GLU A 425 11.88 25.99 6.95
C GLU A 425 12.72 25.86 8.22
N ALA A 426 13.54 24.83 8.35
CA ALA A 426 14.52 24.70 9.43
C ALA A 426 15.55 25.86 9.44
N LYS A 427 15.87 26.41 8.26
CA LYS A 427 16.71 27.63 8.15
C LYS A 427 15.95 28.94 8.45
N LYS A 428 14.62 28.97 8.20
CA LYS A 428 13.78 30.17 8.44
C LYS A 428 13.19 30.23 9.84
N VAL A 429 12.93 29.10 10.45
CA VAL A 429 12.45 28.99 11.83
C VAL A 429 13.60 28.42 12.64
N ASN A 430 14.38 29.32 13.28
CA ASN A 430 15.37 28.96 14.29
C ASN A 430 14.67 28.42 15.56
N THR A 431 13.83 27.40 15.43
CA THR A 431 13.24 26.68 16.55
C THR A 431 14.06 25.41 16.75
N GLU A 432 15.08 25.54 17.58
CA GLU A 432 15.82 24.42 18.12
C GLU A 432 14.85 23.48 18.84
N GLN A 433 14.78 22.19 18.44
CA GLN A 433 14.01 21.15 19.12
C GLN A 433 14.93 19.99 19.50
N ILE A 434 15.11 19.80 20.80
CA ILE A 434 15.98 18.75 21.34
C ILE A 434 15.12 17.56 21.73
N LEU A 435 15.35 16.42 21.07
CA LEU A 435 14.68 15.14 21.36
C LEU A 435 15.49 14.36 22.41
N ILE A 436 14.81 13.94 23.47
CA ILE A 436 15.42 13.24 24.61
C ILE A 436 14.70 11.92 24.85
N PRO A 437 15.26 10.78 24.44
CA PRO A 437 14.72 9.47 24.79
C PRO A 437 14.89 9.16 26.28
N VAL A 438 13.78 8.96 27.01
CA VAL A 438 13.75 8.79 28.48
C VAL A 438 13.38 7.34 28.87
N ALA A 439 14.22 6.38 28.51
CA ALA A 439 13.99 4.98 28.82
C ALA A 439 14.40 4.56 30.23
N ASN A 440 15.52 5.10 30.75
CA ASN A 440 16.10 4.73 32.05
C ASN A 440 15.82 5.78 33.12
N PRO A 441 15.09 5.45 34.22
CA PRO A 441 14.77 6.39 35.29
C PRO A 441 15.97 7.06 35.97
N GLU A 442 17.15 6.38 35.98
CA GLU A 442 18.36 6.88 36.64
C GLU A 442 19.07 8.01 35.87
N THR A 443 18.90 8.04 34.53
CA THR A 443 19.60 9.01 33.66
C THR A 443 18.71 10.18 33.24
N ILE A 444 17.40 10.16 33.54
CA ILE A 444 16.45 11.20 33.12
C ILE A 444 16.88 12.59 33.61
N GLU A 445 17.24 12.68 34.88
CA GLU A 445 17.62 13.98 35.50
C GLU A 445 18.84 14.58 34.80
N ASP A 446 19.88 13.78 34.61
CA ASP A 446 21.10 14.23 33.95
C ASP A 446 20.88 14.63 32.48
N LEU A 447 20.05 13.83 31.76
CA LEU A 447 19.73 14.11 30.37
C LEU A 447 18.90 15.38 30.19
N ILE A 448 17.89 15.60 31.03
CA ILE A 448 17.07 16.80 30.98
C ILE A 448 17.91 18.02 31.38
N ASN A 449 18.74 17.94 32.44
CA ASN A 449 19.63 19.02 32.85
C ASN A 449 20.65 19.35 31.74
N LEU A 450 21.20 18.35 31.04
CA LEU A 450 22.09 18.60 29.91
C LEU A 450 21.36 19.33 28.78
N ALA A 451 20.17 18.89 28.43
CA ALA A 451 19.34 19.51 27.39
C ALA A 451 18.97 20.96 27.75
N LEU A 452 18.68 21.23 29.02
CA LEU A 452 18.44 22.60 29.52
C LEU A 452 19.66 23.51 29.40
N VAL A 453 20.87 22.97 29.57
CA VAL A 453 22.13 23.72 29.41
C VAL A 453 22.45 24.01 27.93
N ILE A 454 22.15 23.06 27.06
CA ILE A 454 22.44 23.17 25.61
C ILE A 454 21.39 24.05 24.89
N LYS A 455 20.16 24.03 25.37
CA LYS A 455 19.02 24.74 24.77
C LYS A 455 19.30 26.24 24.63
N ASP A 456 18.95 26.84 23.48
CA ASP A 456 18.95 28.30 23.32
C ASP A 456 17.98 28.96 24.32
N ALA A 457 18.49 29.88 25.11
CA ALA A 457 17.71 30.58 26.12
C ALA A 457 16.51 31.39 25.57
N LYS A 458 16.53 31.72 24.29
CA LYS A 458 15.45 32.45 23.61
C LYS A 458 14.25 31.59 23.22
N GLN A 459 14.39 30.26 23.22
CA GLN A 459 13.34 29.35 22.77
C GLN A 459 12.63 28.70 23.95
N LYS A 460 11.28 28.87 24.01
CA LYS A 460 10.48 28.37 25.13
C LYS A 460 10.08 26.89 24.97
N ASN A 461 9.87 26.38 23.76
CA ASN A 461 9.30 25.03 23.49
C ASN A 461 10.31 24.10 22.81
N ALA A 462 11.54 24.07 23.30
CA ALA A 462 12.64 23.38 22.63
C ALA A 462 12.81 21.89 23.02
N LEU A 463 12.08 21.38 24.03
CA LEU A 463 12.33 20.04 24.57
C LEU A 463 11.20 19.04 24.25
N VAL A 464 11.56 17.88 23.71
CA VAL A 464 10.66 16.75 23.46
C VAL A 464 11.19 15.51 24.20
N ALA A 465 10.47 15.06 25.23
CA ALA A 465 10.78 13.81 25.92
C ALA A 465 10.07 12.64 25.27
N LEU A 466 10.81 11.60 24.87
CA LEU A 466 10.29 10.46 24.15
C LEU A 466 10.46 9.16 24.95
N ASN A 467 9.38 8.41 25.08
CA ASN A 467 9.43 7.03 25.53
C ASN A 467 9.00 6.10 24.39
N VAL A 468 9.91 5.22 23.93
CA VAL A 468 9.60 4.21 22.89
C VAL A 468 9.29 2.89 23.58
N ILE A 469 8.12 2.35 23.29
CA ILE A 469 7.65 1.05 23.75
C ILE A 469 7.85 0.05 22.63
N ASN A 470 8.70 -0.96 22.86
CA ASN A 470 8.92 -2.02 21.88
C ASN A 470 7.73 -2.99 21.90
N ASP A 471 7.10 -3.18 20.74
CA ASP A 471 5.91 -4.01 20.56
C ASP A 471 6.11 -5.49 20.94
N ASN A 472 7.30 -6.03 20.70
CA ASN A 472 7.63 -7.43 21.06
C ASN A 472 7.72 -7.69 22.57
N ASN A 473 7.70 -6.67 23.42
CA ASN A 473 7.94 -6.79 24.85
C ASN A 473 7.05 -5.82 25.66
N SER A 474 5.89 -5.43 25.13
CA SER A 474 4.94 -4.55 25.80
C SER A 474 4.26 -5.30 26.95
N SER A 475 4.51 -4.85 28.18
CA SER A 475 3.73 -5.22 29.34
C SER A 475 3.15 -3.95 29.96
N GLU A 476 1.94 -4.01 30.54
CA GLU A 476 1.33 -2.87 31.25
C GLU A 476 2.28 -2.18 32.24
N LYS A 477 3.18 -2.96 32.87
CA LYS A 477 4.19 -2.43 33.77
C LYS A 477 5.21 -1.51 33.07
N LYS A 478 5.61 -1.84 31.83
CA LYS A 478 6.56 -1.02 31.04
C LYS A 478 5.90 0.25 30.54
N GLU A 479 4.64 0.17 30.15
CA GLU A 479 3.86 1.32 29.72
C GLU A 479 3.65 2.32 30.87
N GLN A 480 3.25 1.83 32.04
CA GLN A 480 3.16 2.66 33.25
C GLN A 480 4.51 3.25 33.67
N GLN A 481 5.60 2.48 33.53
CA GLN A 481 6.94 2.99 33.79
C GLN A 481 7.34 4.09 32.80
N GLY A 482 7.05 3.89 31.51
CA GLY A 482 7.28 4.90 30.46
C GLY A 482 6.55 6.20 30.75
N LYS A 483 5.29 6.12 31.15
CA LYS A 483 4.49 7.30 31.54
C LYS A 483 5.10 8.03 32.74
N ARG A 484 5.51 7.31 33.79
CA ARG A 484 6.20 7.88 34.94
C ARG A 484 7.52 8.54 34.57
N ASN A 485 8.27 7.95 33.64
CA ASN A 485 9.52 8.52 33.14
C ASN A 485 9.27 9.86 32.43
N LEU A 486 8.23 9.95 31.59
CA LEU A 486 7.83 11.19 30.92
C LEU A 486 7.37 12.26 31.90
N GLU A 487 6.56 11.88 32.89
CA GLU A 487 6.11 12.79 33.96
C GLU A 487 7.30 13.32 34.80
N LYS A 488 8.27 12.44 35.11
CA LYS A 488 9.50 12.84 35.79
C LYS A 488 10.33 13.82 34.96
N ALA A 489 10.49 13.58 33.67
CA ALA A 489 11.19 14.49 32.76
C ALA A 489 10.51 15.86 32.70
N ALA A 490 9.18 15.89 32.60
CA ALA A 490 8.41 17.13 32.59
C ALA A 490 8.53 17.90 33.93
N MET A 491 8.51 17.22 35.06
CA MET A 491 8.71 17.88 36.38
C MET A 491 10.09 18.51 36.53
N ILE A 492 11.15 17.83 36.05
CA ILE A 492 12.52 18.38 36.14
C ILE A 492 12.65 19.63 35.27
N ALA A 493 12.13 19.60 34.05
CA ALA A 493 12.18 20.75 33.15
C ALA A 493 11.28 21.90 33.61
N ALA A 494 10.13 21.63 34.22
CA ALA A 494 9.23 22.60 34.81
C ALA A 494 9.89 23.36 35.97
N ALA A 495 10.82 22.74 36.72
CA ALA A 495 11.60 23.42 37.76
C ALA A 495 12.53 24.50 37.17
N ALA A 496 12.84 24.44 35.87
CA ALA A 496 13.62 25.46 35.14
C ALA A 496 12.70 26.37 34.26
N ASP A 497 11.38 26.34 34.47
CA ASP A 497 10.35 27.07 33.69
C ASP A 497 10.39 26.78 32.19
N VAL A 498 10.74 25.55 31.82
CA VAL A 498 10.78 25.05 30.43
C VAL A 498 9.72 23.97 30.22
N PRO A 499 8.74 24.20 29.34
CA PRO A 499 7.76 23.16 28.99
C PRO A 499 8.39 22.03 28.17
N VAL A 500 7.96 20.80 28.43
CA VAL A 500 8.39 19.60 27.70
C VAL A 500 7.20 18.95 27.00
N THR A 501 7.32 18.70 25.72
CA THR A 501 6.37 17.87 24.97
C THR A 501 6.61 16.41 25.31
N MET A 502 5.64 15.74 25.92
CA MET A 502 5.72 14.33 26.29
C MET A 502 5.19 13.45 25.15
N VAL A 503 6.03 12.56 24.64
CA VAL A 503 5.69 11.64 23.54
C VAL A 503 5.88 10.20 23.98
N SER A 504 4.84 9.40 23.89
CA SER A 504 4.90 7.94 24.04
C SER A 504 4.63 7.29 22.70
N ARG A 505 5.55 6.47 22.21
CA ARG A 505 5.48 5.86 20.89
C ARG A 505 5.67 4.36 20.96
N TYR A 506 4.83 3.62 20.23
CA TYR A 506 5.02 2.21 19.97
C TYR A 506 5.78 2.04 18.65
N ASP A 507 6.83 1.21 18.64
CA ASP A 507 7.60 0.92 17.44
C ASP A 507 8.24 -0.47 17.50
N LEU A 508 8.64 -1.02 16.35
CA LEU A 508 9.28 -2.33 16.23
C LEU A 508 10.63 -2.39 16.97
N ASN A 509 11.38 -1.29 16.93
CA ASN A 509 12.60 -1.13 17.69
C ASN A 509 12.79 0.32 18.16
N ILE A 510 13.64 0.49 19.18
CA ILE A 510 13.86 1.80 19.82
C ILE A 510 14.46 2.82 18.83
N ALA A 511 15.40 2.40 17.97
CA ALA A 511 16.05 3.29 17.02
C ALA A 511 15.04 3.81 15.97
N SER A 512 14.19 2.95 15.42
CA SER A 512 13.14 3.35 14.48
C SER A 512 12.16 4.33 15.11
N GLY A 513 11.73 4.06 16.36
CA GLY A 513 10.84 4.96 17.09
C GLY A 513 11.43 6.34 17.30
N ILE A 514 12.72 6.44 17.61
CA ILE A 514 13.43 7.71 17.72
C ILE A 514 13.50 8.42 16.36
N ILE A 515 13.89 7.72 15.29
CA ILE A 515 13.99 8.28 13.93
C ILE A 515 12.64 8.81 13.42
N HIS A 516 11.56 8.08 13.65
CA HIS A 516 10.23 8.53 13.29
C HIS A 516 9.80 9.78 14.08
N THR A 517 10.15 9.83 15.38
CA THR A 517 9.83 11.00 16.21
C THR A 517 10.65 12.23 15.82
N ILE A 518 11.92 12.05 15.41
CA ILE A 518 12.75 13.14 14.86
C ILE A 518 12.05 13.81 13.68
N LYS A 519 11.48 13.01 12.76
CA LYS A 519 10.77 13.51 11.58
C LYS A 519 9.44 14.17 11.94
N GLU A 520 8.71 13.63 12.90
CA GLU A 520 7.38 14.10 13.28
C GLU A 520 7.41 15.42 14.03
N TYR A 521 8.41 15.58 14.93
CA TYR A 521 8.59 16.79 15.75
C TYR A 521 9.68 17.71 15.22
N GLU A 522 10.23 17.42 14.03
CA GLU A 522 11.29 18.21 13.38
C GLU A 522 12.49 18.48 14.29
N ALA A 523 12.84 17.49 15.15
CA ALA A 523 13.92 17.65 16.09
C ALA A 523 15.24 17.96 15.38
N THR A 524 15.94 19.01 15.84
CA THR A 524 17.24 19.44 15.32
C THR A 524 18.37 18.64 15.95
N ASP A 525 18.23 18.35 17.26
CA ASP A 525 19.23 17.71 18.09
C ASP A 525 18.65 16.51 18.85
N ILE A 526 19.48 15.54 19.10
CA ILE A 526 19.12 14.33 19.85
C ILE A 526 20.11 14.15 20.98
N VAL A 527 19.62 14.03 22.22
CA VAL A 527 20.47 13.77 23.39
C VAL A 527 20.17 12.39 23.94
N ILE A 528 21.12 11.45 23.83
CA ILE A 528 21.00 10.07 24.32
C ILE A 528 22.00 9.78 25.42
N GLY A 529 21.56 9.02 26.44
CA GLY A 529 22.41 8.55 27.54
C GLY A 529 23.03 7.19 27.28
N LEU A 530 24.32 7.03 27.56
CA LEU A 530 24.98 5.73 27.57
C LEU A 530 24.74 4.99 28.88
N HIS A 531 24.54 3.67 28.79
CA HIS A 531 24.41 2.80 29.96
C HIS A 531 25.71 2.79 30.79
N ARG A 532 25.58 2.86 32.11
CA ARG A 532 26.74 2.79 33.04
C ARG A 532 27.47 1.44 33.00
N LYS A 533 26.80 0.34 32.65
CA LYS A 533 27.34 -1.02 32.56
C LYS A 533 27.31 -1.49 31.10
N ALA A 534 28.24 -1.02 30.27
CA ALA A 534 28.51 -1.66 28.99
C ALA A 534 29.55 -2.75 29.19
N ASN A 535 29.23 -4.00 28.85
CA ASN A 535 30.22 -5.06 28.73
C ASN A 535 31.18 -4.73 27.59
N ILE A 536 32.46 -5.03 27.76
CA ILE A 536 33.59 -4.67 26.87
C ILE A 536 33.46 -5.22 25.43
N VAL A 537 32.44 -6.03 25.15
CA VAL A 537 32.22 -6.73 23.86
C VAL A 537 31.26 -5.95 22.92
N ASP A 538 30.46 -5.00 23.43
CA ASP A 538 29.61 -4.19 22.58
C ASP A 538 30.40 -3.01 21.97
N SER A 539 30.18 -2.77 20.68
CA SER A 539 30.80 -1.67 19.92
C SER A 539 30.81 -0.37 20.75
N PHE A 540 31.86 0.43 20.60
CA PHE A 540 32.20 1.59 21.46
C PHE A 540 31.04 2.54 21.78
N PHE A 541 30.01 2.61 20.92
CA PHE A 541 28.81 3.45 21.10
C PHE A 541 27.50 2.68 21.32
N GLY A 542 27.51 1.33 21.24
CA GLY A 542 26.30 0.52 21.32
C GLY A 542 25.46 0.53 20.04
N HIS A 543 24.73 -0.57 19.81
CA HIS A 543 23.92 -0.80 18.62
C HIS A 543 22.87 0.31 18.36
N LEU A 544 22.32 0.93 19.42
CA LEU A 544 21.35 2.01 19.30
C LEU A 544 21.96 3.27 18.68
N ALA A 545 23.11 3.69 19.19
CA ALA A 545 23.79 4.88 18.69
C ALA A 545 24.25 4.70 17.23
N GLU A 546 24.79 3.53 16.89
CA GLU A 546 25.16 3.21 15.50
C GLU A 546 23.95 3.22 14.55
N SER A 547 22.82 2.67 14.99
CA SER A 547 21.58 2.67 14.18
C SER A 547 21.03 4.07 13.99
N LEU A 548 21.12 4.95 14.99
CA LEU A 548 20.72 6.35 14.89
C LEU A 548 21.63 7.15 13.97
N LEU A 549 22.95 6.99 14.10
CA LEU A 549 23.93 7.67 13.24
C LEU A 549 23.77 7.29 11.76
N LYS A 550 23.39 6.04 11.46
CA LYS A 550 23.08 5.59 10.09
C LYS A 550 21.70 6.03 9.57
N GLY A 551 20.75 6.25 10.49
CA GLY A 551 19.35 6.52 10.15
C GLY A 551 18.92 7.97 10.16
N THR A 552 19.78 8.91 10.66
CA THR A 552 19.45 10.33 10.70
C THR A 552 20.65 11.20 10.31
N HIS A 553 20.38 12.37 9.72
CA HIS A 553 21.37 13.42 9.43
C HIS A 553 21.35 14.55 10.47
N ARG A 554 20.68 14.34 11.62
CA ARG A 554 20.61 15.32 12.72
C ARG A 554 21.77 15.14 13.66
N GLU A 555 22.07 16.18 14.45
CA GLU A 555 23.12 16.12 15.47
C GLU A 555 22.72 15.15 16.59
N VAL A 556 23.57 14.17 16.87
CA VAL A 556 23.35 13.17 17.91
C VAL A 556 24.40 13.35 19.00
N MET A 557 23.95 13.84 20.16
CA MET A 557 24.80 13.97 21.34
C MET A 557 24.69 12.73 22.21
N ILE A 558 25.81 12.08 22.43
CA ILE A 558 25.91 10.86 23.27
C ILE A 558 26.56 11.25 24.59
N ALA A 559 25.78 11.21 25.68
CA ALA A 559 26.23 11.60 27.00
C ALA A 559 26.48 10.41 27.94
N LYS A 560 27.63 10.40 28.60
CA LYS A 560 27.92 9.46 29.71
C LYS A 560 28.22 10.29 30.95
N PHE A 561 27.30 10.27 31.90
CA PHE A 561 27.40 11.05 33.13
C PHE A 561 28.25 10.32 34.19
N LEU A 562 29.39 10.90 34.55
CA LEU A 562 30.25 10.47 35.65
C LEU A 562 30.11 11.36 36.87
N MET A 563 29.59 12.58 36.68
CA MET A 563 29.30 13.56 37.70
C MET A 563 28.05 14.39 37.30
N PRO A 564 27.39 15.05 38.26
CA PRO A 564 26.21 15.89 37.96
C PRO A 564 26.52 17.00 36.94
N VAL A 565 25.57 17.27 36.02
CA VAL A 565 25.74 18.24 34.92
C VAL A 565 26.07 19.65 35.41
N ASN A 566 25.51 20.05 36.54
CA ASN A 566 25.77 21.37 37.17
C ASN A 566 27.19 21.56 37.67
N THR A 567 28.01 20.50 37.75
CA THR A 567 29.42 20.57 38.15
C THR A 567 30.38 20.65 36.95
N LEU A 568 29.90 20.55 35.74
CA LEU A 568 30.69 20.59 34.51
C LEU A 568 31.22 22.01 34.26
N ARG A 569 32.53 22.16 34.20
CA ARG A 569 33.20 23.45 33.88
C ARG A 569 33.63 23.54 32.42
N ARG A 570 33.81 22.43 31.72
CA ARG A 570 34.24 22.35 30.32
C ARG A 570 33.56 21.15 29.64
N ILE A 571 33.06 21.38 28.45
CA ILE A 571 32.49 20.34 27.57
C ILE A 571 33.42 20.23 26.37
N CYS A 572 33.89 19.01 26.06
CA CYS A 572 34.68 18.72 24.89
C CYS A 572 33.78 17.95 23.91
N LEU A 573 33.53 18.50 22.73
CA LEU A 573 32.78 17.81 21.67
C LEU A 573 33.79 17.07 20.77
N LEU A 574 33.62 15.76 20.64
CA LEU A 574 34.35 14.94 19.67
C LEU A 574 33.47 14.76 18.44
N TYR A 575 33.90 15.31 17.33
CA TYR A 575 33.24 15.10 16.06
C TYR A 575 33.79 13.83 15.39
N THR A 576 32.89 12.95 14.94
CA THR A 576 33.24 11.88 14.01
C THR A 576 32.88 12.38 12.61
N SER A 577 33.86 12.47 11.74
CA SER A 577 33.73 12.78 10.31
C SER A 577 33.12 11.62 9.53
#